data_fc551b94174fac64e6f1cab89ed0fcda
#
_entry.id   fc551b94174fac64e6f1cab89ed0fcda
#
_cell.length_a   1.000
_cell.length_b   1.000
_cell.length_c   1.000
_cell.angle_alpha   90.00
_cell.angle_beta   90.00
_cell.angle_gamma   90.00
#
_symmetry.space_group_name_H-M   'P 1'
#
loop_
_entity.id
_entity.type
_entity.pdbx_description
1 polymer ?
#
loop_
_entity_poly.entity_id
_entity_poly.type
_entity_poly.pdbx_seq_one_letter_code
_entity_poly.pdbx_strand_id
1 'polypeptide(L)'
;LMAADTAPRNASVNGVQIGGMSVQEATETLTSRLSATDAAPLILAGEPGQQVSLDPASSGLAVDYQATVQRAGAGSSWDPRILIKVITGGGETSPVVNIDREQLGAAVAALAPDFTREPADAQITFDGGDVQRTPMVTGTALDIEGTVEAVASAFAEAVRRPVDGPRDPYQASASLKVTEPAITDAMVDPIEAQLATVLQPISVTTAQAQAEITAARIAQVTTVAPVDGRLALSVDSAALYDVATEVIEALSEVRPQNATWQISGGVPVLMPAVDGRSVTRESFAAGVKSVIGEPAPRSFALEVTDVAA
;
A
#
# COMPACT_ATOMS: atom_id res chain seq x y z
N LEU A 1 47.34 -50.40 1.18
CA LEU A 1 45.93 -50.08 1.02
C LEU A 1 45.87 -48.71 0.33
N MET A 2 45.78 -48.72 -1.00
CA MET A 2 45.45 -47.54 -1.74
C MET A 2 44.01 -47.19 -1.37
N ALA A 3 43.80 -46.09 -0.66
CA ALA A 3 42.48 -45.51 -0.47
C ALA A 3 41.92 -45.19 -1.85
N ALA A 4 40.72 -45.63 -2.14
CA ALA A 4 40.14 -45.57 -3.46
C ALA A 4 39.97 -44.11 -3.90
N ASP A 5 40.79 -43.69 -4.85
CA ASP A 5 40.67 -42.40 -5.58
C ASP A 5 39.39 -42.35 -6.44
N THR A 6 38.56 -43.40 -6.29
CA THR A 6 37.35 -43.62 -7.08
C THR A 6 36.09 -43.65 -6.20
N ALA A 7 34.98 -43.21 -6.76
CA ALA A 7 33.66 -43.27 -6.10
C ALA A 7 33.21 -44.70 -5.85
N PRO A 8 32.49 -44.99 -4.77
CA PRO A 8 31.93 -46.35 -4.49
C PRO A 8 31.06 -46.83 -5.66
N ARG A 9 31.06 -48.16 -5.90
CA ARG A 9 30.47 -48.76 -7.11
C ARG A 9 29.02 -48.36 -7.44
N ASN A 10 28.21 -48.11 -6.42
CA ASN A 10 26.80 -47.73 -6.60
C ASN A 10 26.53 -46.29 -6.20
N ALA A 11 27.56 -45.41 -6.23
CA ALA A 11 27.38 -44.02 -5.89
C ALA A 11 26.64 -43.27 -7.04
N SER A 12 25.62 -42.51 -6.66
CA SER A 12 24.86 -41.63 -7.56
C SER A 12 24.60 -40.28 -6.92
N VAL A 13 24.41 -39.28 -7.77
CA VAL A 13 24.04 -37.90 -7.37
C VAL A 13 22.91 -37.44 -8.27
N ASN A 14 21.75 -37.14 -7.70
CA ASN A 14 20.55 -36.77 -8.46
C ASN A 14 20.25 -37.68 -9.66
N GLY A 15 20.35 -38.99 -9.47
CA GLY A 15 20.14 -39.99 -10.52
C GLY A 15 21.33 -40.20 -11.47
N VAL A 16 22.37 -39.38 -11.41
CA VAL A 16 23.58 -39.53 -12.21
C VAL A 16 24.53 -40.52 -11.55
N GLN A 17 24.82 -41.62 -12.25
CA GLN A 17 25.75 -42.66 -11.74
C GLN A 17 27.18 -42.16 -11.86
N ILE A 18 27.93 -42.21 -10.74
CA ILE A 18 29.35 -41.84 -10.67
C ILE A 18 30.22 -42.98 -10.13
N GLY A 19 29.62 -44.17 -9.87
CA GLY A 19 30.28 -45.30 -9.27
C GLY A 19 31.46 -45.78 -10.07
N GLY A 20 32.62 -45.97 -9.42
CA GLY A 20 33.86 -46.41 -10.04
C GLY A 20 34.68 -45.35 -10.77
N MET A 21 34.14 -44.10 -10.91
CA MET A 21 34.85 -42.97 -11.51
C MET A 21 35.86 -42.37 -10.55
N SER A 22 36.94 -41.81 -11.05
CA SER A 22 37.85 -40.96 -10.27
C SER A 22 37.15 -39.67 -9.84
N VAL A 23 37.69 -38.94 -8.87
CA VAL A 23 37.14 -37.64 -8.43
C VAL A 23 36.99 -36.67 -9.61
N GLN A 24 37.98 -36.63 -10.49
CA GLN A 24 37.95 -35.74 -11.65
C GLN A 24 36.87 -36.15 -12.64
N GLU A 25 36.83 -37.43 -13.06
CA GLU A 25 35.83 -37.95 -14.01
C GLU A 25 34.39 -37.79 -13.49
N ALA A 26 34.17 -38.06 -12.19
CA ALA A 26 32.89 -37.89 -11.54
C ALA A 26 32.47 -36.40 -11.53
N THR A 27 33.38 -35.48 -11.18
CA THR A 27 33.13 -34.06 -11.20
C THR A 27 32.78 -33.53 -12.60
N GLU A 28 33.53 -33.92 -13.61
CA GLU A 28 33.27 -33.56 -15.01
C GLU A 28 31.93 -34.13 -15.50
N THR A 29 31.60 -35.36 -15.13
CA THR A 29 30.34 -36.02 -15.44
C THR A 29 29.15 -35.27 -14.80
N LEU A 30 29.24 -34.94 -13.52
CA LEU A 30 28.20 -34.19 -12.84
C LEU A 30 28.05 -32.79 -13.43
N THR A 31 29.15 -32.08 -13.66
CA THR A 31 29.13 -30.75 -14.30
C THR A 31 28.45 -30.80 -15.65
N SER A 32 28.81 -31.73 -16.51
CA SER A 32 28.22 -31.83 -17.85
C SER A 32 26.73 -32.21 -17.84
N ARG A 33 26.27 -32.97 -16.84
CA ARG A 33 24.89 -33.47 -16.76
C ARG A 33 23.95 -32.56 -15.99
N LEU A 34 24.44 -31.88 -14.96
CA LEU A 34 23.60 -31.15 -14.01
C LEU A 34 23.73 -29.63 -14.10
N SER A 35 24.84 -29.08 -14.63
CA SER A 35 25.06 -27.62 -14.61
C SER A 35 23.95 -26.82 -15.32
N ALA A 36 23.49 -27.27 -16.48
CA ALA A 36 22.39 -26.60 -17.19
C ALA A 36 21.06 -26.62 -16.41
N THR A 37 20.86 -27.68 -15.62
CA THR A 37 19.68 -27.86 -14.79
C THR A 37 19.78 -27.05 -13.50
N ASP A 38 20.96 -27.01 -12.88
CA ASP A 38 21.20 -26.26 -11.66
C ASP A 38 21.30 -24.74 -11.89
N ALA A 39 21.51 -24.31 -13.15
CA ALA A 39 21.45 -22.94 -13.59
C ALA A 39 20.03 -22.46 -14.00
N ALA A 40 18.99 -23.29 -13.77
CA ALA A 40 17.61 -22.85 -14.03
C ALA A 40 17.29 -21.58 -13.24
N PRO A 41 16.59 -20.60 -13.84
CA PRO A 41 16.29 -19.33 -13.16
C PRO A 41 15.43 -19.54 -11.92
N LEU A 42 15.64 -18.70 -10.92
CA LEU A 42 14.83 -18.64 -9.73
C LEU A 42 13.79 -17.54 -9.89
N ILE A 43 12.53 -17.84 -9.66
CA ILE A 43 11.44 -16.88 -9.65
C ILE A 43 11.18 -16.46 -8.20
N LEU A 44 11.42 -15.19 -7.92
CA LEU A 44 11.08 -14.57 -6.65
C LEU A 44 9.67 -14.00 -6.75
N ALA A 45 8.74 -14.58 -5.99
CA ALA A 45 7.34 -14.17 -5.95
C ALA A 45 7.07 -13.26 -4.74
N GLY A 46 6.45 -12.11 -4.99
CA GLY A 46 5.98 -11.18 -3.97
C GLY A 46 4.46 -11.22 -3.81
N GLU A 47 3.80 -10.07 -3.98
CA GLU A 47 2.34 -9.98 -3.99
C GLU A 47 1.72 -10.69 -5.21
N PRO A 48 0.42 -10.99 -5.21
CA PRO A 48 -0.23 -11.65 -6.34
C PRO A 48 0.04 -10.96 -7.68
N GLY A 49 0.65 -11.70 -8.62
CA GLY A 49 1.05 -11.19 -9.94
C GLY A 49 2.44 -10.55 -10.00
N GLN A 50 3.14 -10.41 -8.87
CA GLN A 50 4.49 -9.86 -8.81
C GLN A 50 5.52 -11.00 -8.80
N GLN A 51 6.29 -11.10 -9.86
CA GLN A 51 7.33 -12.12 -10.02
C GLN A 51 8.55 -11.50 -10.69
N VAL A 52 9.73 -11.77 -10.12
CA VAL A 52 11.01 -11.31 -10.64
C VAL A 52 11.95 -12.52 -10.79
N SER A 53 12.66 -12.58 -11.89
CA SER A 53 13.61 -13.66 -12.16
C SER A 53 14.99 -13.29 -11.61
N LEU A 54 15.59 -14.23 -10.89
CA LEU A 54 16.95 -14.16 -10.38
C LEU A 54 17.79 -15.26 -11.04
N ASP A 55 18.92 -14.89 -11.64
CA ASP A 55 19.87 -15.86 -12.18
C ASP A 55 20.77 -16.40 -11.06
N PRO A 56 20.76 -17.70 -10.77
CA PRO A 56 21.55 -18.28 -9.69
C PRO A 56 23.06 -18.02 -9.82
N ALA A 57 23.59 -18.15 -11.01
CA ALA A 57 25.04 -18.04 -11.23
C ALA A 57 25.57 -16.62 -10.93
N SER A 58 24.84 -15.59 -11.33
CA SER A 58 25.18 -14.19 -11.04
C SER A 58 24.85 -13.75 -9.61
N SER A 59 24.08 -14.57 -8.87
CA SER A 59 23.61 -14.26 -7.51
C SER A 59 24.37 -15.00 -6.42
N GLY A 60 25.50 -15.64 -6.75
CA GLY A 60 26.30 -16.37 -5.76
C GLY A 60 25.72 -17.72 -5.31
N LEU A 61 24.79 -18.28 -6.09
CA LEU A 61 24.23 -19.60 -5.86
C LEU A 61 24.90 -20.61 -6.80
N ALA A 62 25.57 -21.58 -6.25
CA ALA A 62 26.29 -22.59 -7.02
C ALA A 62 26.22 -23.97 -6.39
N VAL A 63 26.37 -25.00 -7.22
CA VAL A 63 26.56 -26.37 -6.76
C VAL A 63 28.05 -26.70 -6.79
N ASP A 64 28.57 -27.15 -5.66
CA ASP A 64 29.95 -27.66 -5.54
C ASP A 64 29.98 -29.14 -5.88
N TYR A 65 30.22 -29.43 -7.16
CA TYR A 65 30.31 -30.82 -7.65
C TYR A 65 31.51 -31.54 -7.08
N GLN A 66 32.65 -30.85 -6.84
CA GLN A 66 33.83 -31.47 -6.26
C GLN A 66 33.56 -31.91 -4.81
N ALA A 67 33.02 -31.03 -3.98
CA ALA A 67 32.62 -31.38 -2.61
C ALA A 67 31.51 -32.45 -2.60
N THR A 68 30.62 -32.43 -3.61
CA THR A 68 29.56 -33.44 -3.77
C THR A 68 30.18 -34.85 -4.01
N VAL A 69 31.12 -34.95 -4.93
CA VAL A 69 31.84 -36.22 -5.24
C VAL A 69 32.62 -36.73 -4.03
N GLN A 70 33.29 -35.84 -3.30
CA GLN A 70 33.97 -36.19 -2.04
C GLN A 70 32.99 -36.71 -0.97
N ARG A 71 31.81 -36.06 -0.84
CA ARG A 71 30.75 -36.53 0.08
C ARG A 71 30.16 -37.86 -0.34
N ALA A 72 30.13 -38.17 -1.64
CA ALA A 72 29.69 -39.46 -2.15
C ALA A 72 30.69 -40.60 -1.84
N GLY A 73 31.89 -40.25 -1.39
CA GLY A 73 32.90 -41.23 -0.94
C GLY A 73 34.08 -41.41 -1.88
N ALA A 74 34.25 -40.54 -2.86
CA ALA A 74 35.46 -40.50 -3.70
C ALA A 74 36.53 -39.63 -3.03
N GLY A 75 37.77 -40.13 -2.95
CA GLY A 75 38.89 -39.42 -2.36
C GLY A 75 39.36 -40.04 -1.01
N SER A 76 40.57 -39.67 -0.59
CA SER A 76 41.19 -40.16 0.65
C SER A 76 40.59 -39.46 1.87
N SER A 77 39.57 -40.03 2.48
CA SER A 77 39.01 -39.55 3.74
C SER A 77 39.16 -40.59 4.85
N TRP A 78 39.57 -40.15 6.03
CA TRP A 78 39.61 -40.95 7.26
C TRP A 78 38.29 -40.88 8.04
N ASP A 79 37.22 -40.30 7.51
CA ASP A 79 35.92 -40.24 8.16
C ASP A 79 35.29 -41.66 8.20
N PRO A 80 35.01 -42.20 9.38
CA PRO A 80 34.40 -43.55 9.54
C PRO A 80 33.07 -43.72 8.80
N ARG A 81 32.32 -42.62 8.61
CA ARG A 81 31.04 -42.61 7.89
C ARG A 81 31.23 -42.78 6.38
N ILE A 82 32.33 -42.27 5.82
CA ILE A 82 32.71 -42.44 4.42
C ILE A 82 33.24 -43.83 4.19
N LEU A 83 34.04 -44.37 5.12
CA LEU A 83 34.54 -45.75 5.07
C LEU A 83 33.39 -46.77 5.05
N ILE A 84 32.32 -46.55 5.84
CA ILE A 84 31.14 -47.43 5.82
C ILE A 84 30.45 -47.36 4.45
N LYS A 85 30.28 -46.15 3.84
CA LYS A 85 29.70 -46.00 2.50
C LYS A 85 30.52 -46.71 1.41
N VAL A 86 31.83 -46.66 1.50
CA VAL A 86 32.73 -47.39 0.57
C VAL A 86 32.54 -48.92 0.69
N ILE A 87 32.37 -49.41 1.91
CA ILE A 87 32.19 -50.84 2.18
C ILE A 87 30.78 -51.34 1.82
N THR A 88 29.75 -50.50 2.02
CA THR A 88 28.35 -50.83 1.71
C THR A 88 27.96 -50.60 0.27
N GLY A 89 28.85 -50.06 -0.56
CA GLY A 89 28.67 -49.94 -2.01
C GLY A 89 28.11 -48.58 -2.50
N GLY A 90 28.12 -47.54 -1.66
CA GLY A 90 27.63 -46.22 -2.05
C GLY A 90 26.12 -46.07 -1.91
N GLY A 91 25.54 -45.11 -2.61
CA GLY A 91 24.11 -44.80 -2.60
C GLY A 91 23.86 -43.43 -3.18
N GLU A 92 22.60 -42.98 -3.15
CA GLU A 92 22.22 -41.64 -3.57
C GLU A 92 22.80 -40.60 -2.61
N THR A 93 23.46 -39.60 -3.16
CA THR A 93 24.05 -38.47 -2.41
C THR A 93 23.46 -37.16 -2.91
N SER A 94 23.00 -36.32 -2.01
CA SER A 94 22.52 -35.01 -2.36
C SER A 94 23.66 -34.06 -2.71
N PRO A 95 23.50 -33.20 -3.71
CA PRO A 95 24.50 -32.19 -4.08
C PRO A 95 24.85 -31.26 -2.90
N VAL A 96 26.08 -30.79 -2.90
CA VAL A 96 26.57 -29.76 -1.98
C VAL A 96 26.35 -28.41 -2.63
N VAL A 97 25.59 -27.53 -1.98
CA VAL A 97 25.41 -26.16 -2.45
C VAL A 97 26.45 -25.24 -1.82
N ASN A 98 26.95 -24.32 -2.58
CA ASN A 98 27.77 -23.19 -2.15
C ASN A 98 26.95 -21.92 -2.34
N ILE A 99 26.75 -21.15 -1.26
CA ILE A 99 25.95 -19.93 -1.25
C ILE A 99 26.84 -18.81 -0.76
N ASP A 100 27.17 -17.90 -1.64
CA ASP A 100 27.79 -16.62 -1.30
C ASP A 100 26.69 -15.65 -0.82
N ARG A 101 26.57 -15.53 0.50
CA ARG A 101 25.53 -14.69 1.13
C ARG A 101 25.71 -13.20 0.86
N GLU A 102 26.93 -12.72 0.64
CA GLU A 102 27.20 -11.33 0.33
C GLU A 102 26.75 -11.02 -1.09
N GLN A 103 27.13 -11.85 -2.04
CA GLN A 103 26.72 -11.71 -3.45
C GLN A 103 25.20 -11.88 -3.61
N LEU A 104 24.61 -12.86 -2.93
CA LEU A 104 23.17 -13.07 -2.93
C LEU A 104 22.42 -11.87 -2.31
N GLY A 105 22.93 -11.34 -1.20
CA GLY A 105 22.38 -10.14 -0.57
C GLY A 105 22.40 -8.93 -1.49
N ALA A 106 23.50 -8.72 -2.22
CA ALA A 106 23.59 -7.66 -3.22
C ALA A 106 22.61 -7.85 -4.39
N ALA A 107 22.48 -9.09 -4.88
CA ALA A 107 21.54 -9.42 -5.96
C ALA A 107 20.07 -9.21 -5.52
N VAL A 108 19.70 -9.65 -4.32
CA VAL A 108 18.37 -9.44 -3.72
C VAL A 108 18.12 -7.94 -3.48
N ALA A 109 19.11 -7.20 -2.97
CA ALA A 109 18.97 -5.76 -2.74
C ALA A 109 18.74 -4.98 -4.04
N ALA A 110 19.32 -5.42 -5.16
CA ALA A 110 19.08 -4.82 -6.47
C ALA A 110 17.63 -4.97 -6.95
N LEU A 111 16.90 -5.97 -6.45
CA LEU A 111 15.47 -6.20 -6.76
C LEU A 111 14.54 -5.43 -5.80
N ALA A 112 15.05 -4.78 -4.75
CA ALA A 112 14.21 -4.09 -3.78
C ALA A 112 13.23 -3.07 -4.39
N PRO A 113 13.59 -2.28 -5.44
CA PRO A 113 12.65 -1.35 -6.06
C PRO A 113 11.41 -2.03 -6.65
N ASP A 114 11.55 -3.28 -7.16
CA ASP A 114 10.44 -4.03 -7.76
C ASP A 114 9.41 -4.48 -6.71
N PHE A 115 9.80 -4.53 -5.43
CA PHE A 115 8.98 -4.97 -4.31
C PHE A 115 8.61 -3.82 -3.35
N THR A 116 9.07 -2.61 -3.63
CA THR A 116 8.79 -1.45 -2.78
C THR A 116 7.56 -0.71 -3.28
N ARG A 117 6.63 -0.45 -2.36
CA ARG A 117 5.49 0.43 -2.56
C ARG A 117 5.36 1.34 -1.35
N GLU A 118 5.28 2.64 -1.59
CA GLU A 118 5.07 3.59 -0.51
C GLU A 118 3.63 3.50 0.02
N PRO A 119 3.42 3.65 1.33
CA PRO A 119 2.08 3.72 1.90
C PRO A 119 1.41 5.03 1.46
N ALA A 120 0.12 4.98 1.21
CA ALA A 120 -0.69 6.16 0.95
C ALA A 120 -1.87 6.22 1.93
N ASP A 121 -2.08 7.39 2.51
CA ASP A 121 -3.15 7.65 3.46
C ASP A 121 -4.54 7.55 2.80
N ALA A 122 -5.52 7.06 3.55
CA ALA A 122 -6.91 7.20 3.17
C ALA A 122 -7.30 8.68 3.14
N GLN A 123 -8.09 9.09 2.15
CA GLN A 123 -8.50 10.48 1.97
C GLN A 123 -10.01 10.61 1.80
N ILE A 124 -10.53 11.74 2.26
CA ILE A 124 -11.89 12.19 1.97
C ILE A 124 -11.80 13.52 1.23
N THR A 125 -12.50 13.62 0.12
CA THR A 125 -12.67 14.84 -0.66
C THR A 125 -14.15 15.10 -0.92
N PHE A 126 -14.48 16.34 -1.27
CA PHE A 126 -15.86 16.76 -1.55
C PHE A 126 -15.97 17.19 -3.00
N ASP A 127 -17.02 16.71 -3.67
CA ASP A 127 -17.39 17.15 -5.01
C ASP A 127 -18.86 17.54 -5.01
N GLY A 128 -19.15 18.86 -5.06
CA GLY A 128 -20.50 19.39 -5.08
C GLY A 128 -21.39 19.01 -3.89
N GLY A 129 -20.82 18.54 -2.79
CA GLY A 129 -21.53 18.05 -1.60
C GLY A 129 -21.56 16.53 -1.46
N ASP A 130 -21.12 15.79 -2.48
CA ASP A 130 -20.91 14.37 -2.41
C ASP A 130 -19.54 14.06 -1.77
N VAL A 131 -19.50 13.02 -0.94
CA VAL A 131 -18.28 12.55 -0.29
C VAL A 131 -17.59 11.54 -1.19
N GLN A 132 -16.35 11.82 -1.55
CA GLN A 132 -15.48 10.93 -2.31
C GLN A 132 -14.41 10.37 -1.38
N ARG A 133 -14.33 9.04 -1.29
CA ARG A 133 -13.32 8.33 -0.51
C ARG A 133 -12.26 7.73 -1.41
N THR A 134 -11.00 7.98 -1.08
CA THR A 134 -9.86 7.22 -1.61
C THR A 134 -9.38 6.28 -0.51
N PRO A 135 -9.41 4.96 -0.73
CA PRO A 135 -8.96 4.00 0.29
C PRO A 135 -7.46 4.10 0.51
N MET A 136 -7.01 3.70 1.70
CA MET A 136 -5.59 3.60 2.03
C MET A 136 -4.87 2.59 1.16
N VAL A 137 -3.56 2.78 0.99
CA VAL A 137 -2.67 1.80 0.39
C VAL A 137 -1.58 1.46 1.41
N THR A 138 -1.45 0.19 1.77
CA THR A 138 -0.35 -0.28 2.60
C THR A 138 0.95 -0.24 1.82
N GLY A 139 2.01 0.25 2.45
CA GLY A 139 3.36 0.22 1.92
C GLY A 139 3.96 -1.18 2.06
N THR A 140 4.86 -1.52 1.15
CA THR A 140 5.67 -2.75 1.22
C THR A 140 7.13 -2.42 0.95
N ALA A 141 8.03 -3.11 1.62
CA ALA A 141 9.47 -3.04 1.36
C ALA A 141 10.06 -4.45 1.45
N LEU A 142 11.04 -4.74 0.59
CA LEU A 142 11.71 -6.03 0.60
C LEU A 142 12.54 -6.19 1.89
N ASP A 143 12.30 -7.26 2.64
CA ASP A 143 13.17 -7.72 3.69
C ASP A 143 14.31 -8.53 3.07
N ILE A 144 15.45 -7.88 2.89
CA ILE A 144 16.60 -8.47 2.19
C ILE A 144 17.08 -9.72 2.92
N GLU A 145 17.23 -9.68 4.24
CA GLU A 145 17.75 -10.80 5.02
C GLU A 145 16.80 -12.00 4.98
N GLY A 146 15.52 -11.77 5.22
CA GLY A 146 14.50 -12.83 5.13
C GLY A 146 14.38 -13.41 3.72
N THR A 147 14.53 -12.58 2.69
CA THR A 147 14.48 -13.02 1.28
C THR A 147 15.73 -13.84 0.90
N VAL A 148 16.91 -13.42 1.34
CA VAL A 148 18.17 -14.19 1.16
C VAL A 148 18.03 -15.60 1.74
N GLU A 149 17.47 -15.74 2.94
CA GLU A 149 17.27 -17.05 3.56
C GLU A 149 16.23 -17.90 2.80
N ALA A 150 15.14 -17.28 2.35
CA ALA A 150 14.12 -17.96 1.54
C ALA A 150 14.67 -18.46 0.21
N VAL A 151 15.44 -17.62 -0.49
CA VAL A 151 16.10 -17.98 -1.76
C VAL A 151 17.13 -19.08 -1.57
N ALA A 152 17.98 -18.96 -0.54
CA ALA A 152 19.00 -19.96 -0.22
C ALA A 152 18.37 -21.33 0.08
N SER A 153 17.29 -21.34 0.86
CA SER A 153 16.55 -22.55 1.19
C SER A 153 15.88 -23.18 -0.02
N ALA A 154 15.21 -22.35 -0.85
CA ALA A 154 14.54 -22.82 -2.06
C ALA A 154 15.53 -23.41 -3.07
N PHE A 155 16.68 -22.76 -3.26
CA PHE A 155 17.74 -23.28 -4.12
C PHE A 155 18.28 -24.61 -3.59
N ALA A 156 18.64 -24.68 -2.30
CA ALA A 156 19.17 -25.91 -1.70
C ALA A 156 18.16 -27.07 -1.74
N GLU A 157 16.87 -26.80 -1.58
CA GLU A 157 15.82 -27.84 -1.69
C GLU A 157 15.66 -28.30 -3.15
N ALA A 158 15.60 -27.34 -4.09
CA ALA A 158 15.41 -27.65 -5.48
C ALA A 158 16.57 -28.48 -6.06
N VAL A 159 17.81 -28.11 -5.74
CA VAL A 159 19.02 -28.85 -6.17
C VAL A 159 19.04 -30.29 -5.65
N ARG A 160 18.41 -30.60 -4.53
CA ARG A 160 18.34 -31.96 -3.96
C ARG A 160 17.34 -32.87 -4.67
N ARG A 161 16.41 -32.33 -5.45
CA ARG A 161 15.42 -33.14 -6.17
C ARG A 161 16.07 -33.84 -7.35
N PRO A 162 15.88 -35.16 -7.53
CA PRO A 162 16.33 -35.88 -8.72
C PRO A 162 15.77 -35.25 -10.00
N VAL A 163 16.53 -35.30 -11.07
CA VAL A 163 16.14 -34.63 -12.34
C VAL A 163 16.07 -35.65 -13.45
N ASP A 164 14.87 -35.80 -14.00
CA ASP A 164 14.62 -36.63 -15.20
C ASP A 164 14.45 -35.77 -16.48
N GLY A 165 14.97 -34.52 -16.48
CA GLY A 165 14.84 -33.59 -17.61
C GLY A 165 15.17 -32.14 -17.23
N PRO A 166 14.84 -31.16 -18.10
CA PRO A 166 14.96 -29.76 -17.77
C PRO A 166 14.13 -29.40 -16.52
N ARG A 167 14.69 -28.64 -15.60
CA ARG A 167 13.95 -28.19 -14.41
C ARG A 167 13.05 -27.02 -14.77
N ASP A 168 11.87 -27.02 -14.14
CA ASP A 168 11.07 -25.80 -14.03
C ASP A 168 11.84 -24.75 -13.20
N PRO A 169 11.55 -23.46 -13.42
CA PRO A 169 12.13 -22.39 -12.62
C PRO A 169 11.94 -22.65 -11.13
N TYR A 170 12.98 -22.40 -10.34
CA TYR A 170 12.87 -22.46 -8.89
C TYR A 170 11.95 -21.32 -8.41
N GLN A 171 11.18 -21.58 -7.36
CA GLN A 171 10.30 -20.56 -6.78
C GLN A 171 10.70 -20.29 -5.33
N ALA A 172 10.87 -19.04 -5.01
CA ALA A 172 11.03 -18.54 -3.65
C ALA A 172 10.04 -17.41 -3.40
N SER A 173 9.61 -17.25 -2.16
CA SER A 173 8.76 -16.12 -1.77
C SER A 173 9.63 -14.99 -1.25
N ALA A 174 9.37 -13.77 -1.73
CA ALA A 174 9.96 -12.58 -1.16
C ALA A 174 9.42 -12.34 0.25
N SER A 175 10.31 -12.07 1.19
CA SER A 175 9.92 -11.61 2.52
C SER A 175 9.63 -10.11 2.43
N LEU A 176 8.41 -9.69 2.75
CA LEU A 176 7.99 -8.30 2.67
C LEU A 176 7.70 -7.74 4.06
N LYS A 177 8.23 -6.56 4.34
CA LYS A 177 7.85 -5.73 5.48
C LYS A 177 6.70 -4.82 5.07
N VAL A 178 5.59 -4.91 5.78
CA VAL A 178 4.41 -4.08 5.54
C VAL A 178 4.47 -2.85 6.43
N THR A 179 4.18 -1.68 5.85
CA THR A 179 4.08 -0.40 6.57
C THR A 179 2.68 0.14 6.39
N GLU A 180 1.98 0.37 7.49
CA GLU A 180 0.67 1.00 7.45
C GLU A 180 0.81 2.52 7.24
N PRO A 181 -0.11 3.16 6.49
CA PRO A 181 -0.17 4.60 6.36
C PRO A 181 -0.58 5.26 7.70
N ALA A 182 -0.35 6.57 7.82
CA ALA A 182 -0.70 7.32 9.03
C ALA A 182 -2.23 7.46 9.20
N ILE A 183 -2.99 7.53 8.10
CA ILE A 183 -4.45 7.57 8.09
C ILE A 183 -4.98 6.29 7.46
N THR A 184 -5.62 5.46 8.27
CA THR A 184 -6.20 4.18 7.83
C THR A 184 -7.68 4.32 7.49
N ASP A 185 -8.21 3.34 6.75
CA ASP A 185 -9.65 3.26 6.43
C ASP A 185 -10.52 3.22 7.69
N ALA A 186 -10.06 2.55 8.74
CA ALA A 186 -10.76 2.49 10.03
C ALA A 186 -10.88 3.86 10.74
N MET A 187 -9.97 4.79 10.45
CA MET A 187 -10.06 6.16 10.97
C MET A 187 -11.03 7.02 10.14
N VAL A 188 -11.23 6.68 8.88
CA VAL A 188 -12.12 7.39 7.95
C VAL A 188 -13.59 6.99 8.17
N ASP A 189 -13.89 5.73 8.47
CA ASP A 189 -15.25 5.20 8.64
C ASP A 189 -16.14 6.05 9.58
N PRO A 190 -15.71 6.42 10.81
CA PRO A 190 -16.51 7.23 11.69
C PRO A 190 -16.71 8.67 11.19
N ILE A 191 -15.76 9.22 10.44
CA ILE A 191 -15.86 10.55 9.84
C ILE A 191 -16.87 10.54 8.70
N GLU A 192 -16.86 9.52 7.87
CA GLU A 192 -17.84 9.35 6.78
C GLU A 192 -19.26 9.26 7.32
N ALA A 193 -19.47 8.52 8.42
CA ALA A 193 -20.76 8.47 9.11
C ALA A 193 -21.20 9.84 9.66
N GLN A 194 -20.28 10.63 10.21
CA GLN A 194 -20.56 11.99 10.66
C GLN A 194 -20.87 12.92 9.49
N LEU A 195 -20.14 12.83 8.38
CA LEU A 195 -20.36 13.61 7.17
C LEU A 195 -21.75 13.34 6.58
N ALA A 196 -22.22 12.10 6.60
CA ALA A 196 -23.57 11.74 6.16
C ALA A 196 -24.67 12.50 6.91
N THR A 197 -24.40 12.91 8.16
CA THR A 197 -25.30 13.76 8.96
C THR A 197 -25.03 15.25 8.70
N VAL A 198 -23.76 15.67 8.74
CA VAL A 198 -23.36 17.08 8.64
C VAL A 198 -23.70 17.68 7.28
N LEU A 199 -23.59 16.94 6.20
CA LEU A 199 -23.88 17.39 4.85
C LEU A 199 -25.37 17.32 4.46
N GLN A 200 -26.27 17.03 5.39
CA GLN A 200 -27.70 17.14 5.12
C GLN A 200 -28.10 18.60 4.94
N PRO A 201 -29.09 18.91 4.08
CA PRO A 201 -29.60 20.28 3.92
C PRO A 201 -30.17 20.85 5.24
N ILE A 202 -30.05 22.16 5.40
CA ILE A 202 -30.60 22.89 6.54
C ILE A 202 -31.65 23.90 6.05
N SER A 203 -32.87 23.80 6.55
CA SER A 203 -33.92 24.77 6.27
C SER A 203 -33.81 25.95 7.24
N VAL A 204 -33.74 27.15 6.69
CA VAL A 204 -33.66 28.39 7.47
C VAL A 204 -34.95 29.18 7.22
N THR A 205 -35.59 29.64 8.29
CA THR A 205 -36.85 30.37 8.21
C THR A 205 -36.74 31.71 8.92
N THR A 206 -37.41 32.72 8.36
CA THR A 206 -37.74 33.98 9.02
C THR A 206 -39.25 34.08 9.16
N ALA A 207 -39.77 35.17 9.72
CA ALA A 207 -41.23 35.41 9.82
C ALA A 207 -41.96 35.41 8.47
N GLN A 208 -41.23 35.69 7.35
CA GLN A 208 -41.85 35.92 6.04
C GLN A 208 -41.19 35.11 4.90
N ALA A 209 -40.04 34.51 5.15
CA ALA A 209 -39.28 33.79 4.14
C ALA A 209 -38.73 32.47 4.65
N GLN A 210 -38.49 31.55 3.70
CA GLN A 210 -37.79 30.26 3.96
C GLN A 210 -36.76 30.05 2.85
N ALA A 211 -35.58 29.57 3.22
CA ALA A 211 -34.53 29.20 2.28
C ALA A 211 -33.80 27.95 2.77
N GLU A 212 -33.04 27.30 1.89
CA GLU A 212 -32.34 26.06 2.19
C GLU A 212 -30.82 26.23 1.96
N ILE A 213 -30.05 25.86 2.95
CA ILE A 213 -28.61 25.70 2.82
C ILE A 213 -28.35 24.30 2.28
N THR A 214 -27.83 24.20 1.07
CA THR A 214 -27.58 22.91 0.41
C THR A 214 -26.34 22.22 0.97
N ALA A 215 -26.27 20.89 0.83
CA ALA A 215 -25.10 20.08 1.16
C ALA A 215 -23.82 20.62 0.53
N ALA A 216 -23.87 21.03 -0.73
CA ALA A 216 -22.72 21.59 -1.44
C ALA A 216 -22.13 22.85 -0.77
N ARG A 217 -22.96 23.73 -0.20
CA ARG A 217 -22.49 24.92 0.51
C ARG A 217 -21.88 24.57 1.86
N ILE A 218 -22.47 23.59 2.56
CA ILE A 218 -21.93 23.07 3.82
C ILE A 218 -20.57 22.42 3.58
N ALA A 219 -20.43 21.63 2.51
CA ALA A 219 -19.17 20.98 2.13
C ALA A 219 -18.03 21.98 1.88
N GLN A 220 -18.32 23.14 1.29
CA GLN A 220 -17.30 24.19 1.02
C GLN A 220 -16.62 24.73 2.27
N VAL A 221 -17.28 24.68 3.41
CA VAL A 221 -16.78 25.17 4.70
C VAL A 221 -16.52 24.05 5.71
N THR A 222 -16.58 22.81 5.22
CA THR A 222 -16.30 21.61 6.01
C THR A 222 -14.86 21.17 5.77
N THR A 223 -14.14 20.87 6.84
CA THR A 223 -12.75 20.41 6.79
C THR A 223 -12.61 19.12 7.57
N VAL A 224 -11.89 18.16 7.00
CA VAL A 224 -11.44 16.96 7.68
C VAL A 224 -9.92 17.02 7.77
N ALA A 225 -9.39 17.00 8.99
CA ALA A 225 -7.96 17.11 9.22
C ALA A 225 -7.50 16.17 10.34
N PRO A 226 -6.25 15.69 10.31
CA PRO A 226 -5.69 14.93 11.41
C PRO A 226 -5.42 15.85 12.63
N VAL A 227 -5.95 15.47 13.78
CA VAL A 227 -5.73 16.13 15.06
C VAL A 227 -5.40 15.04 16.09
N ASP A 228 -4.23 15.13 16.71
CA ASP A 228 -3.77 14.18 17.75
C ASP A 228 -3.86 12.70 17.30
N GLY A 229 -3.50 12.43 16.03
CA GLY A 229 -3.50 11.07 15.46
C GLY A 229 -4.89 10.51 15.16
N ARG A 230 -5.92 11.37 15.12
CA ARG A 230 -7.29 11.02 14.70
C ARG A 230 -7.78 12.03 13.68
N LEU A 231 -8.70 11.61 12.82
CA LEU A 231 -9.38 12.56 11.95
C LEU A 231 -10.45 13.33 12.76
N ALA A 232 -10.47 14.63 12.57
CA ALA A 232 -11.47 15.51 13.15
C ALA A 232 -12.22 16.24 12.04
N LEU A 233 -13.54 16.28 12.17
CA LEU A 233 -14.44 17.03 11.31
C LEU A 233 -14.71 18.39 11.94
N SER A 234 -14.58 19.46 11.17
CA SER A 234 -14.98 20.81 11.59
C SER A 234 -15.75 21.50 10.49
N VAL A 235 -16.75 22.30 10.90
CA VAL A 235 -17.54 23.14 10.00
C VAL A 235 -17.40 24.60 10.44
N ASP A 236 -16.91 25.45 9.54
CA ASP A 236 -16.86 26.89 9.80
C ASP A 236 -18.22 27.53 9.55
N SER A 237 -19.01 27.59 10.60
CA SER A 237 -20.35 28.19 10.54
C SER A 237 -20.35 29.69 10.28
N ALA A 238 -19.24 30.39 10.55
CA ALA A 238 -19.10 31.82 10.22
C ALA A 238 -18.79 32.02 8.73
N ALA A 239 -17.90 31.18 8.17
CA ALA A 239 -17.61 31.19 6.74
C ALA A 239 -18.82 30.73 5.90
N LEU A 240 -19.71 29.89 6.47
CA LEU A 240 -20.93 29.45 5.78
C LEU A 240 -21.85 30.63 5.42
N TYR A 241 -21.85 31.71 6.21
CA TYR A 241 -22.58 32.93 5.87
C TYR A 241 -22.13 33.53 4.53
N ASP A 242 -20.83 33.54 4.25
CA ASP A 242 -20.26 34.13 3.04
C ASP A 242 -20.55 33.27 1.78
N VAL A 243 -20.54 31.97 1.92
CA VAL A 243 -20.86 31.07 0.78
C VAL A 243 -22.35 30.84 0.60
N ALA A 244 -23.18 31.22 1.58
CA ALA A 244 -24.63 31.11 1.54
C ALA A 244 -25.32 32.43 1.11
N THR A 245 -24.63 33.29 0.33
CA THR A 245 -25.12 34.65 -0.04
C THR A 245 -26.55 34.65 -0.62
N GLU A 246 -26.85 33.70 -1.50
CA GLU A 246 -28.22 33.61 -2.09
C GLU A 246 -29.28 33.24 -1.03
N VAL A 247 -28.91 32.43 -0.05
CA VAL A 247 -29.78 32.08 1.09
C VAL A 247 -30.04 33.35 1.93
N ILE A 248 -28.98 34.10 2.22
CA ILE A 248 -29.07 35.34 3.00
C ILE A 248 -29.90 36.36 2.27
N GLU A 249 -29.72 36.54 0.96
CA GLU A 249 -30.52 37.45 0.13
C GLU A 249 -32.00 37.02 0.10
N ALA A 250 -32.30 35.74 0.00
CA ALA A 250 -33.65 35.22 0.01
C ALA A 250 -34.36 35.42 1.36
N LEU A 251 -33.61 35.41 2.47
CA LEU A 251 -34.11 35.64 3.83
C LEU A 251 -34.17 37.11 4.19
N SER A 252 -33.47 38.00 3.46
CA SER A 252 -33.47 39.43 3.71
C SER A 252 -34.75 40.05 3.13
N GLU A 253 -35.57 40.65 3.99
CA GLU A 253 -36.90 41.16 3.58
C GLU A 253 -36.82 42.45 2.79
N VAL A 254 -35.86 43.34 3.13
CA VAL A 254 -35.72 44.67 2.51
C VAL A 254 -34.26 45.02 2.38
N ARG A 255 -33.82 45.39 1.19
CA ARG A 255 -32.46 45.93 0.99
C ARG A 255 -32.42 47.40 1.42
N PRO A 256 -31.42 47.84 2.20
CA PRO A 256 -31.28 49.23 2.57
C PRO A 256 -31.06 50.08 1.30
N GLN A 257 -31.75 51.21 1.21
CA GLN A 257 -31.64 52.17 0.10
C GLN A 257 -31.37 53.55 0.65
N ASN A 258 -30.28 54.15 0.23
CA ASN A 258 -29.95 55.52 0.58
C ASN A 258 -30.96 56.52 -0.04
N ALA A 259 -31.20 57.63 0.62
CA ALA A 259 -31.98 58.73 0.04
C ALA A 259 -31.34 59.17 -1.30
N THR A 260 -32.18 59.31 -2.30
CA THR A 260 -31.71 59.73 -3.64
C THR A 260 -32.67 60.74 -4.24
N TRP A 261 -32.16 61.57 -5.12
CA TRP A 261 -32.97 62.48 -5.89
C TRP A 261 -33.36 61.88 -7.23
N GLN A 262 -34.65 61.93 -7.55
CA GLN A 262 -35.15 61.46 -8.83
C GLN A 262 -35.87 62.70 -9.54
N ILE A 263 -35.63 62.89 -10.80
CA ILE A 263 -36.34 63.89 -11.57
C ILE A 263 -37.63 63.26 -12.12
N SER A 264 -38.75 63.74 -11.65
CA SER A 264 -40.08 63.35 -12.14
C SER A 264 -40.83 64.58 -12.70
N GLY A 265 -41.16 64.51 -13.99
CA GLY A 265 -41.84 65.65 -14.65
C GLY A 265 -41.04 66.93 -14.69
N GLY A 266 -39.69 66.91 -14.63
CA GLY A 266 -38.82 68.08 -14.63
C GLY A 266 -38.59 68.68 -13.22
N VAL A 267 -39.15 68.10 -12.18
CA VAL A 267 -38.99 68.58 -10.81
C VAL A 267 -38.18 67.54 -10.02
N PRO A 268 -37.14 67.93 -9.22
CA PRO A 268 -36.44 67.04 -8.36
C PRO A 268 -37.31 66.57 -7.17
N VAL A 269 -37.50 65.31 -7.03
CA VAL A 269 -38.24 64.69 -5.93
C VAL A 269 -37.26 63.87 -5.08
N LEU A 270 -37.23 64.14 -3.79
CA LEU A 270 -36.44 63.32 -2.83
C LEU A 270 -37.15 62.02 -2.59
N MET A 271 -36.45 60.93 -2.96
CA MET A 271 -36.80 59.58 -2.51
C MET A 271 -36.17 59.39 -1.12
N PRO A 272 -36.96 59.17 -0.06
CA PRO A 272 -36.41 59.00 1.27
C PRO A 272 -35.60 57.71 1.40
N ALA A 273 -34.68 57.68 2.35
CA ALA A 273 -33.96 56.47 2.69
C ALA A 273 -34.96 55.40 3.22
N VAL A 274 -34.68 54.18 2.89
CA VAL A 274 -35.43 53.01 3.36
C VAL A 274 -34.45 52.11 4.11
N ASP A 275 -34.67 51.94 5.39
CA ASP A 275 -33.88 51.01 6.19
C ASP A 275 -34.09 49.58 5.70
N GLY A 276 -33.02 48.85 5.63
CA GLY A 276 -33.04 47.45 5.26
C GLY A 276 -33.37 46.52 6.44
N ARG A 277 -33.76 45.33 6.12
CA ARG A 277 -33.94 44.26 7.12
C ARG A 277 -33.16 43.04 6.65
N SER A 278 -32.18 42.63 7.44
CA SER A 278 -31.24 41.58 7.09
C SER A 278 -30.94 40.65 8.28
N VAL A 279 -30.42 39.49 7.93
CA VAL A 279 -29.91 38.48 8.88
C VAL A 279 -28.46 38.82 9.25
N THR A 280 -28.14 38.85 10.53
CA THR A 280 -26.75 39.05 10.97
C THR A 280 -25.90 37.77 10.85
N ARG A 281 -24.59 37.93 10.63
CA ARG A 281 -23.65 36.82 10.59
C ARG A 281 -23.65 36.01 11.89
N GLU A 282 -23.72 36.69 13.05
CA GLU A 282 -23.67 36.07 14.35
C GLU A 282 -24.92 35.20 14.62
N SER A 283 -26.12 35.71 14.31
CA SER A 283 -27.37 34.96 14.49
C SER A 283 -27.43 33.76 13.54
N PHE A 284 -26.98 33.92 12.29
CA PHE A 284 -26.89 32.84 11.31
C PHE A 284 -25.92 31.74 11.78
N ALA A 285 -24.69 32.11 12.18
CA ALA A 285 -23.69 31.17 12.63
C ALA A 285 -24.13 30.43 13.91
N ALA A 286 -24.82 31.10 14.83
CA ALA A 286 -25.38 30.47 16.02
C ALA A 286 -26.51 29.47 15.68
N GLY A 287 -27.38 29.84 14.73
CA GLY A 287 -28.44 28.95 14.24
C GLY A 287 -27.88 27.71 13.57
N VAL A 288 -26.88 27.86 12.69
CA VAL A 288 -26.19 26.72 12.05
C VAL A 288 -25.56 25.81 13.10
N LYS A 289 -24.82 26.36 14.07
CA LYS A 289 -24.20 25.58 15.15
C LYS A 289 -25.18 24.75 15.95
N SER A 290 -26.41 25.24 16.16
CA SER A 290 -27.42 24.54 16.93
C SER A 290 -27.98 23.29 16.25
N VAL A 291 -27.87 23.18 14.92
CA VAL A 291 -28.47 22.09 14.13
C VAL A 291 -27.51 21.31 13.26
N ILE A 292 -26.25 21.72 13.10
CA ILE A 292 -25.32 21.11 12.14
C ILE A 292 -25.04 19.63 12.43
N GLY A 293 -25.09 19.20 13.68
CA GLY A 293 -24.92 17.81 14.12
C GLY A 293 -26.20 17.00 14.27
N GLU A 294 -27.37 17.62 14.05
CA GLU A 294 -28.65 16.96 14.23
C GLU A 294 -29.06 16.18 12.96
N PRO A 295 -29.83 15.08 13.09
CA PRO A 295 -30.35 14.37 11.92
C PRO A 295 -31.42 15.17 11.18
N ALA A 296 -31.56 14.93 9.89
CA ALA A 296 -32.63 15.53 9.10
C ALA A 296 -34.04 15.03 9.48
N PRO A 297 -35.12 15.83 9.30
CA PRO A 297 -35.11 17.20 8.83
C PRO A 297 -34.67 18.20 9.90
N ARG A 298 -33.77 19.11 9.56
CA ARG A 298 -33.23 20.08 10.49
C ARG A 298 -33.51 21.52 10.03
N SER A 299 -33.92 22.35 10.97
CA SER A 299 -34.26 23.74 10.67
C SER A 299 -33.99 24.63 11.84
N PHE A 300 -33.76 25.89 11.60
CA PHE A 300 -33.74 26.93 12.62
C PHE A 300 -34.43 28.21 12.12
N ALA A 301 -34.96 28.98 13.07
CA ALA A 301 -35.57 30.26 12.76
C ALA A 301 -34.60 31.40 13.07
N LEU A 302 -34.60 32.43 12.23
CA LEU A 302 -33.82 33.64 12.41
C LEU A 302 -34.72 34.84 12.55
N GLU A 303 -34.36 35.74 13.49
CA GLU A 303 -34.91 37.07 13.53
C GLU A 303 -34.13 37.99 12.60
N VAL A 304 -34.88 38.81 11.84
CA VAL A 304 -34.33 39.83 10.96
C VAL A 304 -34.14 41.13 11.74
N THR A 305 -32.98 41.72 11.62
CA THR A 305 -32.66 42.99 12.30
C THR A 305 -32.68 44.14 11.29
N ASP A 306 -33.07 45.34 11.78
CA ASP A 306 -33.06 46.53 10.98
C ASP A 306 -31.62 46.99 10.72
N VAL A 307 -31.34 47.28 9.45
CA VAL A 307 -30.05 47.80 8.93
C VAL A 307 -30.29 49.19 8.39
N ALA A 308 -29.61 50.19 8.97
CA ALA A 308 -29.75 51.57 8.49
C ALA A 308 -29.35 51.73 7.02
N ALA A 309 -30.08 52.59 6.32
CA ALA A 309 -29.81 52.96 4.94
C ALA A 309 -28.58 53.86 4.81
#